data_b65c6a21609e608c12826c30d087f921
#
_entry.id   b65c6a21609e608c12826c30d087f921
#
_cell.length_a   1.000
_cell.length_b   1.000
_cell.length_c   1.000
_cell.angle_alpha   90.00
_cell.angle_beta   90.00
_cell.angle_gamma   90.00
#
_symmetry.space_group_name_H-M   'P 1'
#
loop_
_entity.id
_entity.type
_entity.pdbx_description
1 polymer ?
#
loop_
_entity_poly.entity_id
_entity_poly.type
_entity_poly.pdbx_seq_one_letter_code
_entity_poly.pdbx_strand_id
1 'polypeptide(L)'
;MKHITGAYFSPTGGTKRALESVCSLFEGETELFELTGPDKKGKTFGAEDLLILALPVYAGQRPAVPGLLDSLKGDNTPCVILATYGNRHYDDALAQIKREMGGRGFRCAGAAAVITPHLFA
;
A
#
# COMPACT_ATOMS: atom_id res chain seq x y z
N MET A 1 -1.97 -3.38 -18.26
CA MET A 1 -1.74 -2.29 -17.31
C MET A 1 -0.67 -1.38 -17.86
N LYS A 2 -0.96 -0.12 -17.94
CA LYS A 2 -0.02 0.85 -18.49
C LYS A 2 0.99 1.36 -17.48
N HIS A 3 0.60 1.42 -16.21
CA HIS A 3 1.43 2.07 -15.22
C HIS A 3 1.23 1.43 -13.86
N ILE A 4 2.33 1.10 -13.20
CA ILE A 4 2.30 0.47 -11.88
C ILE A 4 2.96 1.41 -10.88
N THR A 5 2.23 1.75 -9.83
CA THR A 5 2.76 2.58 -8.74
C THR A 5 2.71 1.81 -7.44
N GLY A 6 3.83 1.78 -6.73
CA GLY A 6 3.91 1.25 -5.38
C GLY A 6 3.90 2.38 -4.38
N ALA A 7 2.82 2.54 -3.62
CA ALA A 7 2.71 3.54 -2.57
C ALA A 7 2.96 2.88 -1.21
N TYR A 8 3.73 3.51 -0.35
CA TYR A 8 4.12 2.88 0.91
C TYR A 8 4.31 3.89 2.05
N PHE A 9 4.17 3.36 3.26
CA PHE A 9 4.61 3.99 4.50
C PHE A 9 5.54 2.99 5.18
N SER A 10 6.80 3.35 5.40
CA SER A 10 7.80 2.40 5.89
C SER A 10 8.79 3.05 6.86
N PRO A 11 8.38 3.27 8.12
CA PRO A 11 9.26 3.92 9.10
C PRO A 11 10.51 3.11 9.43
N THR A 12 10.47 1.78 9.28
CA THR A 12 11.62 0.92 9.58
C THR A 12 12.28 0.30 8.35
N GLY A 13 11.74 0.55 7.16
CA GLY A 13 12.29 0.01 5.91
C GLY A 13 11.77 -1.37 5.51
N GLY A 14 11.16 -2.12 6.41
CA GLY A 14 10.68 -3.48 6.11
C GLY A 14 9.55 -3.50 5.09
N THR A 15 8.60 -2.59 5.24
CA THR A 15 7.47 -2.49 4.31
C THR A 15 7.93 -2.11 2.91
N LYS A 16 8.87 -1.18 2.81
CA LYS A 16 9.43 -0.78 1.52
C LYS A 16 10.14 -1.94 0.83
N ARG A 17 10.92 -2.72 1.58
CA ARG A 17 11.61 -3.89 1.02
C ARG A 17 10.62 -4.94 0.52
N ALA A 18 9.54 -5.18 1.26
CA ALA A 18 8.49 -6.11 0.83
C ALA A 18 7.83 -5.62 -0.45
N LEU A 19 7.52 -4.32 -0.53
CA LEU A 19 6.94 -3.72 -1.72
C LEU A 19 7.86 -3.86 -2.93
N GLU A 20 9.13 -3.57 -2.76
CA GLU A 20 10.11 -3.70 -3.85
C GLU A 20 10.19 -5.13 -4.38
N SER A 21 10.14 -6.12 -3.48
CA SER A 21 10.12 -7.52 -3.87
C SER A 21 8.88 -7.88 -4.69
N VAL A 22 7.72 -7.38 -4.29
CA VAL A 22 6.48 -7.62 -5.03
C VAL A 22 6.51 -6.92 -6.38
N CYS A 23 6.97 -5.67 -6.42
CA CYS A 23 7.07 -4.91 -7.66
C CYS A 23 7.99 -5.58 -8.69
N SER A 24 9.03 -6.25 -8.22
CA SER A 24 9.98 -6.94 -9.11
C SER A 24 9.35 -8.11 -9.87
N LEU A 25 8.18 -8.58 -9.44
CA LEU A 25 7.46 -9.65 -10.11
C LEU A 25 6.67 -9.16 -11.33
N PHE A 26 6.49 -7.87 -11.47
CA PHE A 26 5.75 -7.28 -12.59
C PHE A 26 6.70 -6.81 -13.66
N GLU A 27 6.30 -7.01 -14.92
CA GLU A 27 7.06 -6.50 -16.05
C GLU A 27 6.77 -5.01 -16.24
N GLY A 28 7.80 -4.27 -16.63
CA GLY A 28 7.68 -2.85 -16.91
C GLY A 28 8.18 -1.99 -15.75
N GLU A 29 8.06 -0.69 -15.92
CA GLU A 29 8.52 0.27 -14.93
C GLU A 29 7.52 0.42 -13.79
N THR A 30 8.03 0.37 -12.57
CA THR A 30 7.23 0.61 -11.37
C THR A 30 7.76 1.86 -10.68
N GLU A 31 6.87 2.80 -10.44
CA GLU A 31 7.18 4.01 -9.69
C GLU A 31 6.89 3.78 -8.21
N LEU A 32 7.82 4.15 -7.34
CA LEU A 32 7.60 4.09 -5.89
C LEU A 32 7.23 5.46 -5.35
N PHE A 33 6.25 5.50 -4.49
CA PHE A 33 5.72 6.74 -3.91
C PHE A 33 5.62 6.59 -2.39
N GLU A 34 6.38 7.40 -1.67
CA GLU A 34 6.31 7.43 -0.20
C GLU A 34 5.17 8.32 0.25
N LEU A 35 4.23 7.74 1.01
CA LEU A 35 3.00 8.44 1.42
C LEU A 35 3.25 9.64 2.34
N THR A 36 4.34 9.61 3.10
CA THR A 36 4.70 10.71 4.01
C THR A 36 5.85 11.55 3.49
N GLY A 37 6.24 11.34 2.23
CA GLY A 37 7.35 12.07 1.64
C GLY A 37 7.05 13.53 1.35
N PRO A 38 8.05 14.29 0.90
CA PRO A 38 7.89 15.72 0.62
C PRO A 38 6.93 16.01 -0.54
N ASP A 39 6.72 15.05 -1.42
CA ASP A 39 5.81 15.18 -2.55
C ASP A 39 4.39 14.78 -2.17
N LYS A 40 3.78 15.53 -1.27
CA LYS A 40 2.41 15.26 -0.82
C LYS A 40 1.35 15.73 -1.80
N LYS A 41 1.69 15.92 -3.05
CA LYS A 41 0.71 16.26 -4.08
C LYS A 41 -0.19 15.07 -4.32
N GLY A 42 -1.49 15.32 -4.39
CA GLY A 42 -2.45 14.27 -4.66
C GLY A 42 -2.09 13.50 -5.94
N LYS A 43 -2.11 12.18 -5.85
CA LYS A 43 -1.85 11.32 -7.00
C LYS A 43 -3.16 10.72 -7.48
N THR A 44 -3.49 10.96 -8.75
CA THR A 44 -4.70 10.47 -9.38
C THR A 44 -4.36 9.31 -10.31
N PHE A 45 -5.15 8.26 -10.25
CA PHE A 45 -4.94 7.04 -11.03
C PHE A 45 -6.15 6.78 -11.92
N GLY A 46 -5.91 6.22 -13.09
CA GLY A 46 -6.96 5.81 -14.01
C GLY A 46 -7.29 4.32 -13.90
N ALA A 47 -8.29 3.90 -14.68
CA ALA A 47 -8.75 2.52 -14.66
C ALA A 47 -7.71 1.53 -15.20
N GLU A 48 -6.76 1.99 -16.01
CA GLU A 48 -5.71 1.16 -16.58
C GLU A 48 -4.44 1.09 -15.73
N ASP A 49 -4.38 1.88 -14.66
CA ASP A 49 -3.26 1.87 -13.75
C ASP A 49 -3.42 0.77 -12.71
N LEU A 50 -2.32 0.40 -12.07
CA LEU A 50 -2.33 -0.50 -10.93
C LEU A 50 -1.63 0.18 -9.76
N LEU A 51 -2.30 0.21 -8.61
CA LEU A 51 -1.68 0.67 -7.38
C LEU A 51 -1.37 -0.53 -6.49
N ILE A 52 -0.13 -0.62 -6.04
CA ILE A 52 0.25 -1.58 -4.99
C ILE A 52 0.49 -0.76 -3.73
N LEU A 53 -0.40 -0.92 -2.75
CA LEU A 53 -0.35 -0.17 -1.49
C LEU A 53 0.27 -1.04 -0.42
N ALA A 54 1.40 -0.61 0.14
CA ALA A 54 2.10 -1.36 1.19
C ALA A 54 2.09 -0.57 2.49
N LEU A 55 1.52 -1.15 3.53
CA LEU A 55 1.41 -0.54 4.85
C LEU A 55 1.82 -1.53 5.94
N PRO A 56 2.54 -1.07 6.97
CA PRO A 56 2.76 -1.92 8.15
C PRO A 56 1.50 -2.00 8.99
N VAL A 57 1.35 -3.11 9.70
CA VAL A 57 0.22 -3.33 10.60
C VAL A 57 0.72 -3.27 12.04
N TYR A 58 0.13 -2.38 12.84
CA TYR A 58 0.43 -2.22 14.24
C TYR A 58 -0.81 -2.56 15.06
N ALA A 59 -0.68 -3.53 15.98
CA ALA A 59 -1.77 -3.95 16.86
C ALA A 59 -3.06 -4.29 16.07
N GLY A 60 -2.90 -4.94 14.92
CA GLY A 60 -4.04 -5.34 14.09
C GLY A 60 -4.67 -4.23 13.26
N GLN A 61 -4.08 -3.05 13.24
CA GLN A 61 -4.63 -1.90 12.52
C GLN A 61 -3.59 -1.26 11.61
N ARG A 62 -4.08 -0.51 10.60
CA ARG A 62 -3.19 0.29 9.79
C ARG A 62 -2.58 1.43 10.63
N PRO A 63 -1.48 2.05 10.17
CA PRO A 63 -0.87 3.15 10.90
C PRO A 63 -1.86 4.29 11.16
N ALA A 64 -1.88 4.77 12.39
CA ALA A 64 -2.77 5.87 12.81
C ALA A 64 -2.13 7.22 12.48
N VAL A 65 -1.77 7.43 11.22
CA VAL A 65 -1.22 8.69 10.73
C VAL A 65 -2.36 9.46 10.05
N PRO A 66 -2.77 10.62 10.59
CA PRO A 66 -3.85 11.39 10.00
C PRO A 66 -3.55 11.74 8.54
N GLY A 67 -4.51 11.50 7.65
CA GLY A 67 -4.37 11.84 6.26
C GLY A 67 -3.40 10.99 5.46
N LEU A 68 -2.98 9.83 5.99
CA LEU A 68 -1.97 8.99 5.35
C LEU A 68 -2.33 8.62 3.90
N LEU A 69 -3.59 8.32 3.63
CA LEU A 69 -4.04 7.90 2.31
C LEU A 69 -4.72 9.01 1.51
N ASP A 70 -4.77 10.22 2.04
CA ASP A 70 -5.51 11.34 1.42
C ASP A 70 -4.96 11.75 0.06
N SER A 71 -3.69 11.50 -0.21
CA SER A 71 -3.08 11.85 -1.48
C SER A 71 -3.46 10.89 -2.63
N LEU A 72 -4.10 9.78 -2.32
CA LEU A 72 -4.42 8.76 -3.31
C LEU A 72 -5.86 8.90 -3.79
N LYS A 73 -6.05 8.96 -5.10
CA LYS A 73 -7.37 9.08 -5.73
C LYS A 73 -7.44 8.16 -6.92
N GLY A 74 -8.41 7.26 -6.91
CA GLY A 74 -8.61 6.30 -7.98
C GLY A 74 -9.87 6.59 -8.79
N ASP A 75 -9.96 5.92 -9.94
CA ASP A 75 -11.12 5.95 -10.83
C ASP A 75 -11.40 4.51 -11.26
N ASN A 76 -11.98 3.73 -10.36
CA ASN A 76 -12.14 2.29 -10.50
C ASN A 76 -10.80 1.58 -10.74
N THR A 77 -9.76 2.12 -10.13
CA THR A 77 -8.38 1.64 -10.31
C THR A 77 -8.16 0.36 -9.53
N PRO A 78 -7.61 -0.69 -10.14
CA PRO A 78 -7.25 -1.90 -9.39
C PRO A 78 -6.15 -1.59 -8.37
N CYS A 79 -6.31 -2.13 -7.18
CA CYS A 79 -5.38 -1.93 -6.08
C CYS A 79 -5.05 -3.27 -5.44
N VAL A 80 -3.76 -3.53 -5.27
CA VAL A 80 -3.27 -4.67 -4.49
C VAL A 80 -2.79 -4.14 -3.15
N ILE A 81 -3.30 -4.71 -2.07
CA ILE A 81 -2.95 -4.30 -0.71
C ILE A 81 -1.91 -5.27 -0.16
N LEU A 82 -0.79 -4.73 0.27
CA LEU A 82 0.30 -5.50 0.88
C LEU A 82 0.44 -5.04 2.32
N ALA A 83 0.03 -5.89 3.26
CA ALA A 83 0.18 -5.60 4.68
C ALA A 83 1.41 -6.33 5.22
N THR A 84 2.32 -5.58 5.84
CA THR A 84 3.50 -6.17 6.47
C THR A 84 3.30 -6.17 7.99
N TYR A 85 3.71 -7.23 8.64
CA TYR A 85 3.48 -7.37 10.08
C TYR A 85 4.60 -8.18 10.75
N GLY A 86 4.82 -7.90 12.04
CA GLY A 86 5.78 -8.65 12.85
C GLY A 86 5.16 -9.81 13.60
N ASN A 87 3.83 -9.83 13.71
CA ASN A 87 3.10 -10.91 14.37
C ASN A 87 1.78 -11.18 13.61
N ARG A 88 0.89 -12.01 14.17
CA ARG A 88 -0.25 -12.58 13.44
C ARG A 88 -1.52 -11.73 13.37
N HIS A 89 -1.56 -10.56 13.95
CA HIS A 89 -2.81 -9.79 14.05
C HIS A 89 -2.95 -8.81 12.89
N TYR A 90 -3.42 -9.30 11.74
CA TYR A 90 -3.53 -8.46 10.54
C TYR A 90 -4.94 -8.42 9.92
N ASP A 91 -5.86 -9.30 10.34
CA ASP A 91 -7.15 -9.46 9.67
C ASP A 91 -7.98 -8.17 9.61
N ASP A 92 -8.10 -7.48 10.73
CA ASP A 92 -8.87 -6.24 10.80
C ASP A 92 -8.22 -5.12 9.98
N ALA A 93 -6.89 -5.12 9.91
CA ALA A 93 -6.16 -4.11 9.16
C ALA A 93 -6.42 -4.23 7.67
N LEU A 94 -6.41 -5.45 7.12
CA LEU A 94 -6.71 -5.65 5.70
C LEU A 94 -8.11 -5.19 5.36
N ALA A 95 -9.11 -5.54 6.19
CA ALA A 95 -10.48 -5.12 5.98
C ALA A 95 -10.62 -3.60 6.05
N GLN A 96 -9.94 -2.97 7.00
CA GLN A 96 -9.95 -1.52 7.17
C GLN A 96 -9.35 -0.81 5.96
N ILE A 97 -8.19 -1.25 5.50
CA ILE A 97 -7.51 -0.65 4.36
C ILE A 97 -8.33 -0.84 3.09
N LYS A 98 -8.89 -2.02 2.89
CA LYS A 98 -9.74 -2.31 1.74
C LYS A 98 -10.94 -1.38 1.68
N ARG A 99 -11.57 -1.13 2.83
CA ARG A 99 -12.72 -0.24 2.92
C ARG A 99 -12.35 1.20 2.60
N GLU A 100 -11.24 1.69 3.15
CA GLU A 100 -10.77 3.04 2.88
C GLU A 100 -10.42 3.25 1.41
N MET A 101 -9.73 2.29 0.81
CA MET A 101 -9.34 2.41 -0.59
C MET A 101 -10.56 2.35 -1.50
N GLY A 102 -11.57 1.55 -1.15
CA GLY A 102 -12.84 1.53 -1.87
C GLY A 102 -13.50 2.89 -1.90
N GLY A 103 -13.49 3.61 -0.77
CA GLY A 103 -14.03 4.96 -0.68
C GLY A 103 -13.24 6.00 -1.46
N ARG A 104 -12.02 5.68 -1.88
CA ARG A 104 -11.15 6.58 -2.64
C ARG A 104 -11.13 6.27 -4.15
N GLY A 105 -11.98 5.37 -4.61
CA GLY A 105 -12.09 5.05 -6.02
C GLY A 105 -11.27 3.85 -6.47
N PHE A 106 -10.74 3.08 -5.53
CA PHE A 106 -9.95 1.88 -5.86
C PHE A 106 -10.79 0.62 -5.64
N ARG A 107 -10.56 -0.38 -6.50
CA ARG A 107 -11.15 -1.70 -6.29
C ARG A 107 -10.05 -2.68 -5.87
N CYS A 108 -10.29 -3.44 -4.82
CA CYS A 108 -9.30 -4.39 -4.34
C CYS A 108 -9.21 -5.58 -5.32
N ALA A 109 -8.10 -5.66 -6.04
CA ALA A 109 -7.82 -6.75 -6.99
C ALA A 109 -7.07 -7.89 -6.31
N GLY A 110 -6.47 -7.64 -5.15
CA GLY A 110 -5.75 -8.66 -4.40
C GLY A 110 -5.24 -8.09 -3.09
N ALA A 111 -4.93 -8.97 -2.17
CA ALA A 111 -4.35 -8.58 -0.89
C ALA A 111 -3.41 -9.68 -0.41
N ALA A 112 -2.32 -9.29 0.21
CA ALA A 112 -1.36 -10.22 0.78
C ALA A 112 -0.86 -9.69 2.12
N ALA A 113 -0.61 -10.59 3.05
CA ALA A 113 0.00 -10.29 4.33
C ALA A 113 1.39 -10.91 4.34
N VAL A 114 2.40 -10.11 4.65
CA VAL A 114 3.80 -10.54 4.62
C VAL A 114 4.43 -10.35 5.98
N ILE A 115 5.04 -11.41 6.49
CA ILE A 115 5.78 -11.33 7.75
C ILE A 115 7.13 -10.66 7.49
N THR A 116 7.40 -9.61 8.25
CA THR A 116 8.69 -8.92 8.20
C THR A 116 9.31 -8.98 9.60
N PRO A 117 10.11 -10.03 9.88
CA PRO A 117 10.61 -10.27 11.24
C PRO A 117 11.41 -9.10 11.83
N HIS A 118 11.95 -8.25 10.99
CA HIS A 118 12.76 -7.11 11.41
C HIS A 118 11.98 -5.80 11.44
N LEU A 119 10.64 -5.86 11.31
CA LEU A 119 9.81 -4.65 11.28
C LEU A 119 9.94 -3.82 12.56
N PHE A 120 10.15 -4.49 13.68
CA PHE A 120 10.26 -3.86 14.99
C PHE A 120 11.64 -4.02 15.64
N ALA A 121 12.62 -4.44 14.88
CA ALA A 121 13.97 -4.62 15.41
C ALA A 121 14.73 -3.30 15.54
#